data_4461862479ce9363363ba639d46ad4dc
#
_entry.id   4461862479ce9363363ba639d46ad4dc
#
_cell.length_a   1.000
_cell.length_b   1.000
_cell.length_c   1.000
_cell.angle_alpha   90.00
_cell.angle_beta   90.00
_cell.angle_gamma   90.00
#
_symmetry.space_group_name_H-M   'P 1'
#
loop_
_entity.id
_entity.type
_entity.pdbx_description
1 polymer ?
#
loop_
_entity_poly.entity_id
_entity_poly.type
_entity_poly.pdbx_seq_one_letter_code
_entity_poly.pdbx_strand_id
1 'polypeptide(L)'
;PEKRHREVLPLLLGKTGVYLLVSVINICFAVFMVHHWFNYPDKSAFLQVIMLLLPYLLSTIFLGIGVSTIFKHRESAIVFMVFLSPVALFVSGLSWPASAIPELINTAAKILPSTTAVPAYLRLRMMGVDITEVRTELIFLYVQALVYFLLTLFYFRYRLKAGKQLFKSGAISKTGEIRNNVELKDDKFGEN
;
A
#
# COMPACT_ATOMS: atom_id res chain seq x y z
N PRO A 1 18.18 -20.57 -7.69
CA PRO A 1 18.26 -19.21 -7.15
C PRO A 1 17.40 -18.20 -7.89
N GLU A 2 17.16 -18.39 -9.18
CA GLU A 2 16.37 -17.53 -10.06
C GLU A 2 14.85 -17.62 -9.82
N LYS A 3 14.35 -18.77 -9.40
CA LYS A 3 12.92 -19.03 -9.17
C LYS A 3 12.30 -18.07 -8.13
N ARG A 4 13.01 -17.71 -7.08
CA ARG A 4 12.47 -16.89 -5.98
C ARG A 4 12.27 -15.40 -6.33
N HIS A 5 12.96 -14.88 -7.35
CA HIS A 5 12.71 -13.53 -7.87
C HIS A 5 11.43 -13.46 -8.71
N ARG A 6 11.02 -14.59 -9.32
CA ARG A 6 9.76 -14.71 -10.05
C ARG A 6 8.56 -14.82 -9.12
N GLU A 7 8.76 -15.22 -7.86
CA GLU A 7 7.67 -15.45 -6.89
C GLU A 7 7.19 -14.17 -6.18
N VAL A 8 7.96 -13.05 -6.20
CA VAL A 8 7.56 -11.79 -5.54
C VAL A 8 6.34 -11.18 -6.19
N LEU A 9 6.31 -11.16 -7.51
CA LEU A 9 5.21 -10.58 -8.27
C LEU A 9 3.87 -11.33 -8.02
N PRO A 10 3.79 -12.66 -8.15
CA PRO A 10 2.56 -13.38 -7.87
C PRO A 10 2.13 -13.29 -6.40
N LEU A 11 3.08 -13.23 -5.47
CA LEU A 11 2.77 -13.06 -4.05
C LEU A 11 2.20 -11.65 -3.76
N LEU A 12 2.78 -10.61 -4.37
CA LEU A 12 2.27 -9.25 -4.26
C LEU A 12 0.88 -9.13 -4.89
N LEU A 13 0.71 -9.68 -6.09
CA LEU A 13 -0.58 -9.68 -6.78
C LEU A 13 -1.64 -10.47 -6.02
N GLY A 14 -1.29 -11.62 -5.44
CA GLY A 14 -2.20 -12.41 -4.61
C GLY A 14 -2.68 -11.64 -3.38
N LYS A 15 -1.77 -10.98 -2.67
CA LYS A 15 -2.14 -10.10 -1.53
C LYS A 15 -3.01 -8.94 -1.98
N THR A 16 -2.62 -8.27 -3.07
CA THR A 16 -3.39 -7.14 -3.62
C THR A 16 -4.79 -7.59 -4.02
N GLY A 17 -4.93 -8.78 -4.65
CA GLY A 17 -6.22 -9.33 -5.04
C GLY A 17 -7.16 -9.56 -3.87
N VAL A 18 -6.66 -10.15 -2.77
CA VAL A 18 -7.46 -10.35 -1.55
C VAL A 18 -7.89 -9.02 -0.93
N TYR A 19 -6.96 -8.07 -0.77
CA TYR A 19 -7.29 -6.76 -0.22
C TYR A 19 -8.26 -5.98 -1.11
N LEU A 20 -8.09 -6.07 -2.43
CA LEU A 20 -9.00 -5.44 -3.38
C LEU A 20 -10.40 -6.04 -3.28
N LEU A 21 -10.52 -7.36 -3.21
CA LEU A 21 -11.80 -8.03 -3.07
C LEU A 21 -12.53 -7.58 -1.80
N VAL A 22 -11.85 -7.62 -0.65
CA VAL A 22 -12.41 -7.16 0.63
C VAL A 22 -12.80 -5.68 0.56
N SER A 23 -11.97 -4.83 -0.04
CA SER A 23 -12.24 -3.40 -0.16
C SER A 23 -13.42 -3.11 -1.09
N VAL A 24 -13.55 -3.83 -2.20
CA VAL A 24 -14.68 -3.71 -3.12
C VAL A 24 -15.99 -4.12 -2.43
N ILE A 25 -15.99 -5.25 -1.70
CA ILE A 25 -17.17 -5.67 -0.94
C ILE A 25 -17.58 -4.60 0.07
N ASN A 26 -16.61 -4.05 0.81
CA ASN A 26 -16.86 -3.02 1.81
C ASN A 26 -17.42 -1.74 1.19
N ILE A 27 -16.86 -1.28 0.07
CA ILE A 27 -17.35 -0.09 -0.64
C ILE A 27 -18.72 -0.33 -1.25
N CYS A 28 -18.96 -1.48 -1.88
CA CYS A 28 -20.29 -1.82 -2.41
C CYS A 28 -21.33 -1.82 -1.30
N PHE A 29 -21.00 -2.40 -0.16
CA PHE A 29 -21.87 -2.40 1.01
C PHE A 29 -22.14 -0.97 1.50
N ALA A 30 -21.11 -0.15 1.68
CA ALA A 30 -21.25 1.22 2.13
C ALA A 30 -22.07 2.08 1.17
N VAL A 31 -21.83 1.97 -0.14
CA VAL A 31 -22.55 2.69 -1.17
C VAL A 31 -24.02 2.27 -1.20
N PHE A 32 -24.30 0.95 -1.10
CA PHE A 32 -25.66 0.42 -1.07
C PHE A 32 -26.43 0.88 0.18
N MET A 33 -25.79 0.79 1.37
CA MET A 33 -26.39 1.23 2.63
C MET A 33 -26.72 2.72 2.63
N VAL A 34 -25.79 3.56 2.18
CA VAL A 34 -26.01 5.02 2.13
C VAL A 34 -27.15 5.36 1.17
N HIS A 35 -27.21 4.71 0.02
CA HIS A 35 -28.28 4.96 -0.94
C HIS A 35 -29.66 4.51 -0.40
N HIS A 36 -29.71 3.34 0.22
CA HIS A 36 -30.97 2.74 0.68
C HIS A 36 -31.55 3.43 1.93
N TRP A 37 -30.69 3.84 2.86
CA TRP A 37 -31.17 4.41 4.13
C TRP A 37 -31.31 5.93 4.12
N PHE A 38 -30.48 6.63 3.37
CA PHE A 38 -30.47 8.09 3.38
C PHE A 38 -31.12 8.73 2.15
N ASN A 39 -31.62 7.93 1.20
CA ASN A 39 -32.21 8.43 -0.07
C ASN A 39 -31.33 9.51 -0.71
N TYR A 40 -30.02 9.30 -0.66
CA TYR A 40 -29.05 10.29 -1.10
C TYR A 40 -29.16 10.49 -2.62
N PRO A 41 -29.23 11.73 -3.11
CA PRO A 41 -29.35 12.00 -4.54
C PRO A 41 -28.08 11.52 -5.26
N ASP A 42 -28.19 10.39 -5.92
CA ASP A 42 -27.13 9.86 -6.76
C ASP A 42 -27.31 10.35 -8.18
N LYS A 43 -26.52 11.34 -8.59
CA LYS A 43 -26.58 11.94 -9.92
C LYS A 43 -25.58 11.32 -10.89
N SER A 44 -24.72 10.42 -10.43
CA SER A 44 -23.65 9.81 -11.22
C SER A 44 -24.04 8.42 -11.72
N ALA A 45 -23.56 8.07 -12.91
CA ALA A 45 -23.65 6.71 -13.39
C ALA A 45 -22.75 5.78 -12.55
N PHE A 46 -23.25 4.63 -12.14
CA PHE A 46 -22.53 3.63 -11.34
C PHE A 46 -21.14 3.28 -11.91
N LEU A 47 -21.06 3.22 -13.24
CA LEU A 47 -19.78 2.94 -13.93
C LEU A 47 -18.73 4.02 -13.70
N GLN A 48 -19.12 5.30 -13.67
CA GLN A 48 -18.22 6.43 -13.42
C GLN A 48 -17.63 6.38 -12.00
N VAL A 49 -18.44 6.00 -11.03
CA VAL A 49 -18.01 5.80 -9.64
C VAL A 49 -16.98 4.68 -9.53
N ILE A 50 -17.23 3.55 -10.20
CA ILE A 50 -16.26 2.43 -10.21
C ILE A 50 -14.95 2.84 -10.89
N MET A 51 -14.98 3.57 -12.01
CA MET A 51 -13.79 4.05 -12.70
C MET A 51 -12.91 4.94 -11.82
N LEU A 52 -13.51 5.73 -10.92
CA LEU A 52 -12.78 6.55 -9.96
C LEU A 52 -12.28 5.75 -8.76
N LEU A 53 -13.13 4.87 -8.22
CA LEU A 53 -12.81 4.12 -7.00
C LEU A 53 -11.74 3.05 -7.23
N LEU A 54 -11.66 2.44 -8.42
CA LEU A 54 -10.71 1.38 -8.72
C LEU A 54 -9.24 1.84 -8.58
N PRO A 55 -8.78 2.92 -9.24
CA PRO A 55 -7.41 3.42 -9.05
C PRO A 55 -7.16 3.92 -7.63
N TYR A 56 -8.17 4.50 -6.98
CA TYR A 56 -8.09 4.89 -5.57
C TYR A 56 -7.80 3.68 -4.66
N LEU A 57 -8.57 2.58 -4.82
CA LEU A 57 -8.36 1.36 -4.05
C LEU A 57 -6.97 0.78 -4.29
N LEU A 58 -6.55 0.66 -5.55
CA LEU A 58 -5.23 0.15 -5.88
C LEU A 58 -4.12 1.00 -5.24
N SER A 59 -4.21 2.33 -5.36
CA SER A 59 -3.25 3.25 -4.77
C SER A 59 -3.16 3.10 -3.25
N THR A 60 -4.32 3.01 -2.58
CA THR A 60 -4.39 2.85 -1.11
C THR A 60 -3.84 1.49 -0.66
N ILE A 61 -4.14 0.41 -1.39
CA ILE A 61 -3.65 -0.94 -1.08
C ILE A 61 -2.13 -1.00 -1.23
N PHE A 62 -1.56 -0.47 -2.33
CA PHE A 62 -0.11 -0.47 -2.53
C PHE A 62 0.60 0.41 -1.51
N LEU A 63 0.05 1.57 -1.16
CA LEU A 63 0.55 2.41 -0.08
C LEU A 63 0.53 1.66 1.25
N GLY A 64 -0.58 1.01 1.60
CA GLY A 64 -0.72 0.23 2.83
C GLY A 64 0.27 -0.94 2.91
N ILE A 65 0.42 -1.70 1.83
CA ILE A 65 1.42 -2.78 1.76
C ILE A 65 2.83 -2.20 1.88
N GLY A 66 3.14 -1.09 1.19
CA GLY A 66 4.43 -0.41 1.25
C GLY A 66 4.76 0.04 2.67
N VAL A 67 3.86 0.76 3.32
CA VAL A 67 4.02 1.23 4.71
C VAL A 67 4.18 0.05 5.67
N SER A 68 3.36 -1.01 5.54
CA SER A 68 3.46 -2.21 6.37
C SER A 68 4.83 -2.89 6.31
N THR A 69 5.56 -2.75 5.20
CA THR A 69 6.90 -3.35 5.06
C THR A 69 8.02 -2.54 5.73
N ILE A 70 7.78 -1.26 6.01
CA ILE A 70 8.75 -0.37 6.68
C ILE A 70 8.83 -0.70 8.17
N PHE A 71 7.68 -1.02 8.79
CA PHE A 71 7.62 -1.31 10.22
C PHE A 71 8.09 -2.73 10.53
N LYS A 72 8.97 -2.87 11.53
CA LYS A 72 9.45 -4.17 12.03
C LYS A 72 8.41 -4.84 12.93
N HIS A 73 7.66 -4.05 13.70
CA HIS A 73 6.65 -4.51 14.65
C HIS A 73 5.25 -4.18 14.14
N ARG A 74 4.34 -5.12 14.24
CA ARG A 74 2.94 -4.95 13.79
C ARG A 74 2.23 -3.85 14.58
N GLU A 75 2.51 -3.73 15.85
CA GLU A 75 1.94 -2.75 16.76
C GLU A 75 2.27 -1.31 16.30
N SER A 76 3.52 -1.05 15.93
CA SER A 76 3.94 0.27 15.44
C SER A 76 3.23 0.65 14.13
N ALA A 77 2.97 -0.31 13.24
CA ALA A 77 2.24 -0.07 12.02
C ALA A 77 0.77 0.29 12.29
N ILE A 78 0.14 -0.39 13.26
CA ILE A 78 -1.25 -0.11 13.66
C ILE A 78 -1.35 1.29 14.27
N VAL A 79 -0.47 1.62 15.23
CA VAL A 79 -0.44 2.95 15.86
C VAL A 79 -0.25 4.05 14.82
N PHE A 80 0.69 3.87 13.88
CA PHE A 80 0.90 4.81 12.79
C PHE A 80 -0.36 5.02 11.94
N MET A 81 -1.05 3.95 11.57
CA MET A 81 -2.28 4.04 10.77
C MET A 81 -3.43 4.69 11.54
N VAL A 82 -3.55 4.46 12.84
CA VAL A 82 -4.56 5.10 13.70
C VAL A 82 -4.33 6.61 13.75
N PHE A 83 -3.08 7.08 13.85
CA PHE A 83 -2.78 8.52 13.80
C PHE A 83 -2.91 9.12 12.39
N LEU A 84 -2.56 8.36 11.36
CA LEU A 84 -2.65 8.83 9.98
C LEU A 84 -4.10 8.99 9.50
N SER A 85 -5.02 8.17 10.00
CA SER A 85 -6.42 8.14 9.57
C SER A 85 -7.15 9.48 9.81
N PRO A 86 -7.13 10.10 11.02
CA PRO A 86 -7.75 11.42 11.22
C PRO A 86 -7.07 12.51 10.37
N VAL A 87 -5.74 12.47 10.25
CA VAL A 87 -5.00 13.44 9.42
C VAL A 87 -5.46 13.33 7.96
N ALA A 88 -5.57 12.12 7.43
CA ALA A 88 -6.07 11.88 6.08
C ALA A 88 -7.49 12.42 5.88
N LEU A 89 -8.35 12.27 6.88
CA LEU A 89 -9.72 12.78 6.85
C LEU A 89 -9.75 14.31 6.81
N PHE A 90 -8.95 14.98 7.64
CA PHE A 90 -8.89 16.45 7.67
C PHE A 90 -8.34 17.02 6.35
N VAL A 91 -7.30 16.43 5.83
CA VAL A 91 -6.60 16.92 4.64
C VAL A 91 -7.33 16.55 3.34
N SER A 92 -8.23 15.56 3.37
CA SER A 92 -9.07 15.21 2.20
C SER A 92 -10.10 16.28 1.82
N GLY A 93 -10.20 17.37 2.61
CA GLY A 93 -11.16 18.45 2.33
C GLY A 93 -12.59 18.14 2.79
N LEU A 94 -12.81 17.00 3.47
CA LEU A 94 -14.13 16.62 3.97
C LEU A 94 -14.52 17.40 5.22
N SER A 95 -13.58 17.57 6.15
CA SER A 95 -13.82 18.26 7.43
C SER A 95 -13.39 19.72 7.40
N TRP A 96 -12.45 20.07 6.53
CA TRP A 96 -11.90 21.41 6.40
C TRP A 96 -11.81 21.82 4.94
N PRO A 97 -12.29 23.02 4.55
CA PRO A 97 -12.23 23.46 3.16
C PRO A 97 -10.78 23.57 2.69
N ALA A 98 -10.49 23.03 1.50
CA ALA A 98 -9.13 23.01 0.93
C ALA A 98 -8.49 24.40 0.80
N SER A 99 -9.31 25.46 0.66
CA SER A 99 -8.87 26.86 0.58
C SER A 99 -8.28 27.39 1.90
N ALA A 100 -8.59 26.78 3.04
CA ALA A 100 -8.10 27.19 4.35
C ALA A 100 -6.84 26.40 4.79
N ILE A 101 -6.39 25.42 3.99
CA ILE A 101 -5.19 24.62 4.24
C ILE A 101 -3.98 25.33 3.63
N PRO A 102 -2.88 25.57 4.40
CA PRO A 102 -1.65 26.10 3.85
C PRO A 102 -1.15 25.30 2.65
N GLU A 103 -0.66 25.95 1.62
CA GLU A 103 -0.27 25.33 0.35
C GLU A 103 0.78 24.22 0.52
N LEU A 104 1.71 24.39 1.47
CA LEU A 104 2.71 23.38 1.80
C LEU A 104 2.08 22.07 2.30
N ILE A 105 1.10 22.17 3.19
CA ILE A 105 0.38 21.01 3.75
C ILE A 105 -0.48 20.36 2.67
N ASN A 106 -1.14 21.16 1.85
CA ASN A 106 -1.96 20.66 0.75
C ASN A 106 -1.11 19.88 -0.29
N THR A 107 0.09 20.38 -0.57
CA THR A 107 1.02 19.70 -1.48
C THR A 107 1.54 18.39 -0.88
N ALA A 108 1.92 18.37 0.38
CA ALA A 108 2.33 17.15 1.09
C ALA A 108 1.20 16.14 1.20
N ALA A 109 -0.02 16.60 1.39
CA ALA A 109 -1.20 15.78 1.50
C ALA A 109 -1.57 15.02 0.22
N LYS A 110 -1.16 15.50 -0.95
CA LYS A 110 -1.32 14.79 -2.23
C LYS A 110 -0.61 13.43 -2.28
N ILE A 111 0.29 13.16 -1.33
CA ILE A 111 0.84 11.81 -1.11
C ILE A 111 -0.28 10.82 -0.71
N LEU A 112 -1.32 11.29 -0.01
CA LEU A 112 -2.43 10.44 0.37
C LEU A 112 -3.46 10.35 -0.78
N PRO A 113 -3.79 9.14 -1.26
CA PRO A 113 -4.76 8.98 -2.35
C PRO A 113 -6.14 9.58 -2.04
N SER A 114 -6.52 9.60 -0.76
CA SER A 114 -7.79 10.17 -0.28
C SER A 114 -7.92 11.65 -0.58
N THR A 115 -6.84 12.42 -0.56
CA THR A 115 -6.84 13.87 -0.82
C THR A 115 -7.31 14.21 -2.23
N THR A 116 -7.03 13.35 -3.19
CA THR A 116 -7.45 13.54 -4.59
C THR A 116 -8.77 12.83 -4.86
N ALA A 117 -8.96 11.63 -4.32
CA ALA A 117 -10.14 10.80 -4.59
C ALA A 117 -11.42 11.36 -3.96
N VAL A 118 -11.35 11.87 -2.71
CA VAL A 118 -12.56 12.33 -1.99
C VAL A 118 -13.21 13.54 -2.65
N PRO A 119 -12.50 14.62 -3.00
CA PRO A 119 -13.10 15.76 -3.70
C PRO A 119 -13.64 15.38 -5.08
N ALA A 120 -12.93 14.51 -5.82
CA ALA A 120 -13.38 14.03 -7.12
C ALA A 120 -14.68 13.20 -6.99
N TYR A 121 -14.74 12.32 -5.98
CA TYR A 121 -15.93 11.52 -5.69
C TYR A 121 -17.13 12.39 -5.33
N LEU A 122 -16.94 13.41 -4.49
CA LEU A 122 -18.01 14.32 -4.09
C LEU A 122 -18.54 15.13 -5.28
N ARG A 123 -17.65 15.64 -6.14
CA ARG A 123 -18.06 16.35 -7.37
C ARG A 123 -18.87 15.44 -8.29
N LEU A 124 -18.36 14.22 -8.53
CA LEU A 124 -19.02 13.27 -9.40
C LEU A 124 -20.41 12.90 -8.88
N ARG A 125 -20.54 12.61 -7.59
CA ARG A 125 -21.74 12.03 -7.01
C ARG A 125 -22.78 13.07 -6.59
N MET A 126 -22.34 14.16 -5.96
CA MET A 126 -23.23 15.21 -5.47
C MET A 126 -23.59 16.25 -6.52
N MET A 127 -22.59 16.66 -7.31
CA MET A 127 -22.80 17.71 -8.31
C MET A 127 -23.27 17.14 -9.65
N GLY A 128 -23.12 15.81 -9.87
CA GLY A 128 -23.48 15.18 -11.15
C GLY A 128 -22.58 15.62 -12.29
N VAL A 129 -21.33 15.95 -11.98
CA VAL A 129 -20.33 16.35 -12.96
C VAL A 129 -19.93 15.13 -13.78
N ASP A 130 -19.69 15.32 -15.08
CA ASP A 130 -19.25 14.21 -15.94
C ASP A 130 -17.82 13.77 -15.62
N ILE A 131 -17.52 12.51 -15.89
CA ILE A 131 -16.20 11.91 -15.64
C ILE A 131 -15.06 12.65 -16.37
N THR A 132 -15.37 13.32 -17.44
CA THR A 132 -14.42 14.15 -18.20
C THR A 132 -13.86 15.31 -17.40
N GLU A 133 -14.64 15.88 -16.48
CA GLU A 133 -14.21 16.99 -15.62
C GLU A 133 -13.33 16.56 -14.46
N VAL A 134 -13.43 15.30 -14.03
CA VAL A 134 -12.55 14.70 -13.00
C VAL A 134 -11.41 13.88 -13.62
N ARG A 135 -11.19 14.02 -14.93
CA ARG A 135 -10.16 13.27 -15.66
C ARG A 135 -8.75 13.51 -15.11
N THR A 136 -8.44 14.73 -14.71
CA THR A 136 -7.12 15.07 -14.15
C THR A 136 -6.85 14.32 -12.85
N GLU A 137 -7.82 14.29 -11.96
CA GLU A 137 -7.73 13.58 -10.69
C GLU A 137 -7.65 12.06 -10.92
N LEU A 138 -8.40 11.56 -11.90
CA LEU A 138 -8.39 10.16 -12.27
C LEU A 138 -7.01 9.73 -12.81
N ILE A 139 -6.42 10.50 -13.72
CA ILE A 139 -5.06 10.24 -14.22
C ILE A 139 -4.06 10.30 -13.07
N PHE A 140 -4.17 11.27 -12.18
CA PHE A 140 -3.30 11.41 -11.02
C PHE A 140 -3.37 10.16 -10.12
N LEU A 141 -4.56 9.63 -9.85
CA LEU A 141 -4.75 8.42 -9.06
C LEU A 141 -4.14 7.18 -9.73
N TYR A 142 -4.25 7.03 -11.06
CA TYR A 142 -3.61 5.94 -11.79
C TYR A 142 -2.09 6.03 -11.73
N VAL A 143 -1.53 7.23 -11.95
CA VAL A 143 -0.08 7.46 -11.82
C VAL A 143 0.39 7.17 -10.40
N GLN A 144 -0.35 7.62 -9.40
CA GLN A 144 -0.05 7.38 -8.00
C GLN A 144 -0.09 5.88 -7.65
N ALA A 145 -1.09 5.14 -8.13
CA ALA A 145 -1.17 3.70 -7.97
C ALA A 145 0.04 2.98 -8.60
N LEU A 146 0.45 3.40 -9.81
CA LEU A 146 1.62 2.85 -10.48
C LEU A 146 2.91 3.13 -9.70
N VAL A 147 3.10 4.36 -9.23
CA VAL A 147 4.27 4.75 -8.44
C VAL A 147 4.34 3.92 -7.15
N TYR A 148 3.25 3.78 -6.41
CA TYR A 148 3.23 2.98 -5.19
C TYR A 148 3.44 1.49 -5.45
N PHE A 149 2.91 0.97 -6.54
CA PHE A 149 3.20 -0.40 -6.97
C PHE A 149 4.69 -0.62 -7.22
N LEU A 150 5.32 0.28 -7.99
CA LEU A 150 6.75 0.19 -8.30
C LEU A 150 7.62 0.33 -7.05
N LEU A 151 7.30 1.28 -6.16
CA LEU A 151 8.02 1.46 -4.89
C LEU A 151 7.92 0.21 -4.01
N THR A 152 6.71 -0.35 -3.88
CA THR A 152 6.47 -1.56 -3.10
C THR A 152 7.22 -2.75 -3.70
N LEU A 153 7.18 -2.92 -5.02
CA LEU A 153 7.88 -3.98 -5.72
C LEU A 153 9.40 -3.86 -5.57
N PHE A 154 9.94 -2.64 -5.70
CA PHE A 154 11.37 -2.37 -5.52
C PHE A 154 11.82 -2.69 -4.10
N TYR A 155 11.06 -2.26 -3.10
CA TYR A 155 11.36 -2.51 -1.69
C TYR A 155 11.34 -4.01 -1.34
N PHE A 156 10.37 -4.77 -1.84
CA PHE A 156 10.33 -6.22 -1.67
C PHE A 156 11.53 -6.91 -2.31
N ARG A 157 11.92 -6.50 -3.51
CA ARG A 157 13.11 -7.02 -4.18
C ARG A 157 14.40 -6.70 -3.40
N TYR A 158 14.50 -5.51 -2.86
CA TYR A 158 15.64 -5.10 -2.04
C TYR A 158 15.76 -5.93 -0.76
N ARG A 159 14.66 -6.09 -0.03
CA ARG A 159 14.64 -6.91 1.20
C ARG A 159 15.01 -8.37 0.97
N LEU A 160 14.57 -8.95 -0.12
CA LEU A 160 14.94 -10.33 -0.48
C LEU A 160 16.44 -10.47 -0.79
N LYS A 161 17.05 -9.47 -1.39
CA LYS A 161 18.50 -9.45 -1.62
C LYS A 161 19.29 -9.36 -0.30
N ALA A 162 18.87 -8.47 0.59
CA ALA A 162 19.52 -8.29 1.90
C ALA A 162 19.42 -9.56 2.78
N GLY A 163 18.24 -10.20 2.82
CA GLY A 163 18.06 -11.45 3.56
C GLY A 163 18.92 -12.61 3.06
N LYS A 164 19.20 -12.66 1.74
CA LYS A 164 20.11 -13.66 1.16
C LYS A 164 21.57 -13.47 1.61
N GLN A 165 22.03 -12.25 1.72
CA GLN A 165 23.41 -11.98 2.14
C GLN A 165 23.64 -12.40 3.59
N LEU A 166 22.68 -12.08 4.47
CA LEU A 166 22.74 -12.48 5.88
C LEU A 166 22.71 -14.01 6.05
N PHE A 167 21.86 -14.71 5.29
CA PHE A 167 21.81 -16.18 5.33
C PHE A 167 23.09 -16.82 4.81
N LYS A 168 23.66 -16.28 3.72
CA LYS A 168 24.93 -16.77 3.16
C LYS A 168 26.11 -16.52 4.10
N SER A 169 26.14 -15.36 4.76
CA SER A 169 27.15 -15.02 5.76
C SER A 169 27.05 -15.90 7.01
N GLY A 170 25.84 -16.12 7.52
CA GLY A 170 25.60 -17.02 8.66
C GLY A 170 25.88 -18.49 8.36
N ALA A 171 25.60 -18.97 7.16
CA ALA A 171 25.92 -20.34 6.74
C ALA A 171 27.45 -20.54 6.63
N ILE A 172 28.19 -19.55 6.10
CA ILE A 172 29.67 -19.60 6.01
C ILE A 172 30.27 -19.59 7.41
N SER A 173 29.75 -18.76 8.34
CA SER A 173 30.23 -18.72 9.73
C SER A 173 30.03 -20.07 10.44
N LYS A 174 28.86 -20.67 10.29
CA LYS A 174 28.58 -21.99 10.89
C LYS A 174 29.45 -23.13 10.32
N THR A 175 29.71 -23.08 9.02
CA THR A 175 30.57 -24.08 8.36
C THR A 175 32.03 -23.91 8.78
N GLY A 176 32.51 -22.68 8.98
CA GLY A 176 33.86 -22.39 9.51
C GLY A 176 34.02 -22.89 10.94
N GLU A 177 33.03 -22.70 11.80
CA GLU A 177 33.03 -23.13 13.19
C GLU A 177 33.04 -24.67 13.33
N ILE A 178 32.27 -25.35 12.47
CA ILE A 178 32.24 -26.83 12.40
C ILE A 178 33.63 -27.36 11.94
N ARG A 179 34.24 -26.74 10.92
CA ARG A 179 35.55 -27.16 10.43
C ARG A 179 36.62 -27.03 11.51
N ASN A 180 36.68 -25.88 12.21
CA ASN A 180 37.65 -25.68 13.29
C ASN A 180 37.44 -26.67 14.44
N ASN A 181 36.21 -27.03 14.78
CA ASN A 181 35.94 -28.00 15.82
C ASN A 181 36.30 -29.44 15.41
N VAL A 182 36.30 -29.75 14.12
CA VAL A 182 36.75 -31.07 13.58
C VAL A 182 38.30 -31.12 13.62
N GLU A 183 39.00 -30.08 13.10
CA GLU A 183 40.48 -30.01 13.14
C GLU A 183 41.03 -30.11 14.57
N LEU A 184 40.41 -29.38 15.54
CA LEU A 184 40.81 -29.45 16.95
C LEU A 184 40.57 -30.83 17.61
N LYS A 185 39.67 -31.64 17.06
CA LYS A 185 39.42 -33.01 17.50
C LYS A 185 40.43 -33.97 16.95
N ASP A 186 40.80 -33.83 15.67
CA ASP A 186 41.78 -34.70 15.02
C ASP A 186 43.19 -34.52 15.60
N ASP A 187 43.60 -33.26 15.96
CA ASP A 187 44.87 -32.98 16.62
C ASP A 187 44.93 -33.63 18.04
N LYS A 188 43.81 -33.74 18.76
CA LYS A 188 43.79 -34.38 20.09
C LYS A 188 43.85 -35.91 20.05
N PHE A 189 43.52 -36.52 18.94
CA PHE A 189 43.56 -37.99 18.78
C PHE A 189 44.81 -38.47 18.07
N GLY A 190 45.62 -37.56 17.51
CA GLY A 190 46.93 -37.89 16.86
C GLY A 190 48.14 -37.92 17.78
N GLU A 191 47.99 -37.55 19.06
CA GLU A 191 49.10 -37.51 20.05
C GLU A 191 49.09 -38.68 21.07
N ASN A 192 48.45 -39.81 20.78
CA ASN A 192 48.52 -41.01 21.64
C ASN A 192 49.10 -42.21 20.91
#